data_a4f6f12a378be2580a4be4ccfd1979aa
#
_entry.id   a4f6f12a378be2580a4be4ccfd1979aa
#
_cell.length_a   1.000
_cell.length_b   1.000
_cell.length_c   1.000
_cell.angle_alpha   90.00
_cell.angle_beta   90.00
_cell.angle_gamma   90.00
#
_symmetry.space_group_name_H-M   'P 1'
#
loop_
_entity.id
_entity.type
_entity.pdbx_description
1 polymer ?
#
loop_
_entity_poly.entity_id
_entity_poly.type
_entity_poly.pdbx_seq_one_letter_code
_entity_poly.pdbx_strand_id
1 'polypeptide(L)'
;MIYDIPDKNVAYIAKARELYKNRDKYAYLYGAKGQKCTSEVFEALWSAEPNYFKKYSAAQKAQIKAFCLGKTVIDCSGFINLVTGKFMYSTAYINSCSNITTPDKTKDGDLLYTTFGGKGRHIGLDIGHGFFMHCGKELETISIDVIDGFGWEKGGRI
;
A
#
# COMPACT_ATOMS: atom_id res chain seq x y z
N MET A 1 2.79 -5.70 30.36
CA MET A 1 3.38 -6.62 29.37
C MET A 1 4.09 -5.77 28.34
N ILE A 2 5.42 -5.81 28.32
CA ILE A 2 6.20 -5.11 27.30
C ILE A 2 6.04 -5.93 26.01
N TYR A 3 5.31 -5.40 25.06
CA TYR A 3 5.23 -6.01 23.72
C TYR A 3 6.59 -5.82 23.07
N ASP A 4 7.28 -6.92 22.87
CA ASP A 4 8.56 -6.94 22.17
C ASP A 4 8.30 -6.72 20.68
N ILE A 5 8.28 -5.45 20.26
CA ILE A 5 8.16 -5.08 18.86
C ILE A 5 9.56 -5.21 18.25
N PRO A 6 9.74 -6.01 17.20
CA PRO A 6 11.05 -6.13 16.55
C PRO A 6 11.58 -4.78 16.09
N ASP A 7 12.90 -4.57 16.20
CA ASP A 7 13.56 -3.31 15.80
C ASP A 7 13.21 -2.91 14.37
N LYS A 8 13.11 -3.86 13.46
CA LYS A 8 12.70 -3.59 12.07
C LYS A 8 11.29 -3.00 11.98
N ASN A 9 10.36 -3.46 12.82
CA ASN A 9 9.00 -2.94 12.85
C ASN A 9 8.96 -1.49 13.36
N VAL A 10 9.79 -1.16 14.34
CA VAL A 10 9.96 0.24 14.81
C VAL A 10 10.45 1.12 13.66
N ALA A 11 11.44 0.66 12.90
CA ALA A 11 11.95 1.37 11.74
C ALA A 11 10.89 1.53 10.64
N TYR A 12 10.06 0.52 10.42
CA TYR A 12 8.96 0.58 9.45
C TYR A 12 7.92 1.64 9.85
N ILE A 13 7.54 1.69 11.12
CA ILE A 13 6.63 2.73 11.62
C ILE A 13 7.21 4.13 11.44
N ALA A 14 8.49 4.32 11.77
CA ALA A 14 9.15 5.62 11.60
C ALA A 14 9.16 6.06 10.12
N LYS A 15 9.48 5.14 9.21
CA LYS A 15 9.47 5.41 7.77
C LYS A 15 8.07 5.69 7.25
N ALA A 16 7.09 4.92 7.69
CA ALA A 16 5.68 5.13 7.31
C ALA A 16 5.20 6.53 7.73
N ARG A 17 5.52 6.97 8.94
CA ARG A 17 5.18 8.31 9.42
C ARG A 17 5.83 9.42 8.59
N GLU A 18 7.09 9.23 8.20
CA GLU A 18 7.79 10.17 7.31
C GLU A 18 7.08 10.27 5.95
N LEU A 19 6.74 9.12 5.36
CA LEU A 19 6.00 9.08 4.10
C LEU A 19 4.63 9.76 4.21
N TYR A 20 3.93 9.54 5.30
CA TYR A 20 2.62 10.15 5.54
C TYR A 20 2.70 11.68 5.66
N LYS A 21 3.74 12.20 6.30
CA LYS A 21 3.97 13.65 6.37
C LYS A 21 4.15 14.28 4.99
N ASN A 22 4.69 13.54 4.05
CA ASN A 22 4.95 13.97 2.68
C ASN A 22 3.94 13.37 1.68
N ARG A 23 2.76 12.96 2.13
CA ARG A 23 1.78 12.22 1.32
C ARG A 23 1.28 12.98 0.09
N ASP A 24 1.34 14.28 0.09
CA ASP A 24 1.01 15.14 -1.05
C ASP A 24 1.95 14.96 -2.25
N LYS A 25 3.13 14.36 -2.03
CA LYS A 25 4.10 14.03 -3.08
C LYS A 25 3.82 12.68 -3.75
N TYR A 26 2.84 11.93 -3.25
CA TYR A 26 2.51 10.58 -3.71
C TYR A 26 1.08 10.51 -4.22
N ALA A 27 0.85 9.63 -5.19
CA ALA A 27 -0.47 9.30 -5.68
C ALA A 27 -0.58 7.81 -5.94
N TYR A 28 -1.74 7.24 -5.65
CA TYR A 28 -2.01 5.86 -6.01
C TYR A 28 -2.20 5.73 -7.52
N LEU A 29 -1.53 4.73 -8.09
CA LEU A 29 -1.81 4.26 -9.45
C LEU A 29 -1.52 2.76 -9.49
N TYR A 30 -2.51 1.97 -9.91
CA TYR A 30 -2.39 0.52 -9.95
C TYR A 30 -1.18 0.08 -10.78
N GLY A 31 -0.37 -0.83 -10.23
CA GLY A 31 0.86 -1.31 -10.86
C GLY A 31 2.09 -0.44 -10.67
N ALA A 32 1.95 0.76 -10.09
CA ALA A 32 3.07 1.66 -9.89
C ALA A 32 3.92 1.25 -8.67
N LYS A 33 5.22 1.46 -8.77
CA LYS A 33 6.21 1.02 -7.77
C LYS A 33 7.19 2.13 -7.35
N GLY A 34 6.81 3.39 -7.45
CA GLY A 34 7.64 4.51 -7.03
C GLY A 34 8.21 5.34 -8.18
N GLN A 35 7.64 5.24 -9.37
CA GLN A 35 8.05 6.04 -10.51
C GLN A 35 7.60 7.50 -10.36
N LYS A 36 8.39 8.43 -10.85
CA LYS A 36 7.95 9.80 -11.04
C LYS A 36 6.93 9.83 -12.18
N CYS A 37 5.75 10.36 -11.92
CA CYS A 37 4.67 10.35 -12.91
C CYS A 37 4.84 11.48 -13.93
N THR A 38 5.32 11.12 -15.10
CA THR A 38 5.22 11.91 -16.32
C THR A 38 4.01 11.42 -17.12
N SER A 39 3.65 12.14 -18.19
CA SER A 39 2.59 11.70 -19.11
C SER A 39 2.91 10.31 -19.69
N GLU A 40 4.16 10.08 -20.10
CA GLU A 40 4.63 8.82 -20.67
C GLU A 40 4.54 7.67 -19.65
N VAL A 41 4.97 7.90 -18.42
CA VAL A 41 4.88 6.90 -17.35
C VAL A 41 3.43 6.56 -17.04
N PHE A 42 2.56 7.58 -16.94
CA PHE A 42 1.14 7.36 -16.71
C PHE A 42 0.51 6.50 -17.81
N GLU A 43 0.73 6.85 -19.07
CA GLU A 43 0.15 6.09 -20.18
C GLU A 43 0.70 4.67 -20.26
N ALA A 44 1.98 4.47 -19.98
CA ALA A 44 2.58 3.13 -19.93
C ALA A 44 1.96 2.25 -18.85
N LEU A 45 1.79 2.77 -17.62
CA LEU A 45 1.16 2.05 -16.52
C LEU A 45 -0.32 1.76 -16.81
N TRP A 46 -1.04 2.72 -17.34
CA TRP A 46 -2.45 2.56 -17.70
C TRP A 46 -2.65 1.48 -18.76
N SER A 47 -1.82 1.49 -19.79
CA SER A 47 -1.88 0.52 -20.88
C SER A 47 -1.43 -0.88 -20.49
N ALA A 48 -0.61 -1.01 -19.46
CA ALA A 48 -0.12 -2.31 -18.99
C ALA A 48 -1.21 -3.16 -18.32
N GLU A 49 -2.27 -2.54 -17.80
CA GLU A 49 -3.32 -3.21 -17.02
C GLU A 49 -4.73 -2.86 -17.54
N PRO A 50 -5.04 -3.21 -18.79
CA PRO A 50 -6.31 -2.80 -19.39
C PRO A 50 -7.53 -3.41 -18.69
N ASN A 51 -7.41 -4.63 -18.15
CA ASN A 51 -8.51 -5.27 -17.42
C ASN A 51 -8.85 -4.56 -16.12
N TYR A 52 -7.86 -3.98 -15.47
CA TYR A 52 -8.10 -3.18 -14.25
C TYR A 52 -8.72 -1.82 -14.60
N PHE A 53 -8.15 -1.10 -15.56
CA PHE A 53 -8.51 0.28 -15.87
C PHE A 53 -9.77 0.45 -16.72
N LYS A 54 -10.28 -0.62 -17.34
CA LYS A 54 -11.49 -0.55 -18.19
C LYS A 54 -12.74 -0.03 -17.48
N LYS A 55 -12.76 -0.07 -16.15
CA LYS A 55 -13.87 0.44 -15.34
C LYS A 55 -13.99 1.95 -15.34
N TYR A 56 -12.94 2.66 -15.76
CA TYR A 56 -12.90 4.11 -15.77
C TYR A 56 -13.29 4.67 -17.13
N SER A 57 -14.10 5.75 -17.13
CA SER A 57 -14.39 6.53 -18.32
C SER A 57 -13.18 7.37 -18.74
N ALA A 58 -13.24 7.93 -19.96
CA ALA A 58 -12.21 8.87 -20.43
C ALA A 58 -12.08 10.10 -19.53
N ALA A 59 -13.20 10.62 -19.03
CA ALA A 59 -13.20 11.75 -18.09
C ALA A 59 -12.56 11.38 -16.75
N GLN A 60 -12.84 10.20 -16.22
CA GLN A 60 -12.22 9.70 -15.00
C GLN A 60 -10.71 9.47 -15.20
N LYS A 61 -10.30 8.90 -16.33
CA LYS A 61 -8.87 8.77 -16.68
C LYS A 61 -8.17 10.11 -16.65
N ALA A 62 -8.77 11.14 -17.24
CA ALA A 62 -8.19 12.49 -17.27
C ALA A 62 -8.03 13.07 -15.84
N GLN A 63 -9.00 12.86 -14.96
CA GLN A 63 -8.93 13.28 -13.55
C GLN A 63 -7.81 12.55 -12.81
N ILE A 64 -7.71 11.23 -12.98
CA ILE A 64 -6.67 10.42 -12.35
C ILE A 64 -5.28 10.85 -12.84
N LYS A 65 -5.14 11.08 -14.15
CA LYS A 65 -3.88 11.57 -14.73
C LYS A 65 -3.48 12.92 -14.15
N ALA A 66 -4.40 13.87 -14.10
CA ALA A 66 -4.14 15.20 -13.53
C ALA A 66 -3.70 15.11 -12.06
N PHE A 67 -4.31 14.21 -11.29
CA PHE A 67 -3.93 13.98 -9.90
C PHE A 67 -2.52 13.38 -9.76
N CYS A 68 -2.14 12.48 -10.66
CA CYS A 68 -0.85 11.76 -10.60
C CYS A 68 0.33 12.57 -11.12
N LEU A 69 0.14 13.42 -12.15
CA LEU A 69 1.23 14.12 -12.83
C LEU A 69 2.08 14.92 -11.84
N GLY A 70 3.40 14.74 -11.94
CA GLY A 70 4.38 15.41 -11.09
C GLY A 70 4.59 14.75 -9.72
N LYS A 71 3.81 13.75 -9.35
CA LYS A 71 3.95 13.01 -8.09
C LYS A 71 4.68 11.69 -8.31
N THR A 72 5.13 11.09 -7.23
CA THR A 72 5.60 9.71 -7.21
C THR A 72 4.38 8.79 -7.13
N VAL A 73 4.23 7.88 -8.08
CA VAL A 73 3.09 6.96 -8.13
C VAL A 73 3.45 5.61 -7.51
N ILE A 74 2.55 5.09 -6.69
CA ILE A 74 2.69 3.83 -5.96
C ILE A 74 1.34 3.12 -5.90
N ASP A 75 1.37 1.80 -5.84
CA ASP A 75 0.21 1.00 -5.43
C ASP A 75 0.37 0.53 -3.97
N CYS A 76 -0.44 -0.41 -3.51
CA CYS A 76 -0.38 -0.88 -2.13
C CYS A 76 0.97 -1.52 -1.81
N SER A 77 1.51 -2.36 -2.69
CA SER A 77 2.83 -2.96 -2.50
C SER A 77 3.96 -1.95 -2.73
N GLY A 78 3.78 -0.99 -3.61
CA GLY A 78 4.71 0.13 -3.78
C GLY A 78 4.90 0.95 -2.50
N PHE A 79 3.81 1.18 -1.76
CA PHE A 79 3.89 1.81 -0.44
C PHE A 79 4.73 0.98 0.55
N ILE A 80 4.46 -0.31 0.65
CA ILE A 80 5.21 -1.21 1.55
C ILE A 80 6.68 -1.30 1.11
N ASN A 81 6.98 -1.27 -0.19
CA ASN A 81 8.35 -1.21 -0.68
C ASN A 81 9.10 0.04 -0.18
N LEU A 82 8.44 1.19 -0.17
CA LEU A 82 9.04 2.42 0.37
C LEU A 82 9.29 2.32 1.88
N VAL A 83 8.39 1.66 2.61
CA VAL A 83 8.52 1.46 4.05
C VAL A 83 9.68 0.51 4.37
N THR A 84 9.78 -0.61 3.66
CA THR A 84 10.71 -1.71 3.99
C THR A 84 12.06 -1.61 3.29
N GLY A 85 12.16 -0.85 2.22
CA GLY A 85 13.34 -0.83 1.35
C GLY A 85 13.45 -2.05 0.43
N LYS A 86 12.44 -2.91 0.41
CA LYS A 86 12.37 -4.08 -0.49
C LYS A 86 11.68 -3.69 -1.79
N PHE A 87 11.76 -4.58 -2.78
CA PHE A 87 11.00 -4.47 -4.02
C PHE A 87 10.25 -5.78 -4.24
N MET A 88 8.98 -5.81 -3.82
CA MET A 88 8.14 -7.01 -3.88
C MET A 88 6.71 -6.64 -4.28
N TYR A 89 5.97 -7.62 -4.77
CA TYR A 89 4.53 -7.52 -5.01
C TYR A 89 3.74 -8.05 -3.81
N SER A 90 2.45 -7.74 -3.74
CA SER A 90 1.60 -8.09 -2.59
C SER A 90 1.61 -9.59 -2.28
N THR A 91 1.52 -10.46 -3.29
CA THR A 91 1.57 -11.92 -3.09
C THR A 91 2.89 -12.37 -2.46
N ALA A 92 4.02 -11.78 -2.89
CA ALA A 92 5.33 -12.12 -2.33
C ALA A 92 5.44 -11.67 -0.86
N TYR A 93 4.91 -10.50 -0.51
CA TYR A 93 4.86 -10.07 0.89
C TYR A 93 4.05 -11.03 1.75
N ILE A 94 2.87 -11.41 1.30
CA ILE A 94 2.00 -12.34 2.03
C ILE A 94 2.70 -13.69 2.24
N ASN A 95 3.34 -14.22 1.21
CA ASN A 95 4.08 -15.49 1.28
C ASN A 95 5.32 -15.42 2.18
N SER A 96 5.86 -14.23 2.40
CA SER A 96 7.01 -14.03 3.28
C SER A 96 6.63 -13.81 4.74
N CYS A 97 5.34 -13.63 5.05
CA CYS A 97 4.87 -13.38 6.41
C CYS A 97 5.18 -14.54 7.35
N SER A 98 5.67 -14.20 8.53
CA SER A 98 5.76 -15.08 9.69
C SER A 98 4.79 -14.62 10.78
N ASN A 99 4.58 -15.47 11.79
CA ASN A 99 3.67 -15.17 12.90
C ASN A 99 2.28 -14.72 12.44
N ILE A 100 1.74 -15.43 11.45
CA ILE A 100 0.44 -15.10 10.85
C ILE A 100 -0.66 -15.18 11.91
N THR A 101 -1.49 -14.14 11.96
CA THR A 101 -2.54 -14.01 12.96
C THR A 101 -3.75 -13.27 12.40
N THR A 102 -4.79 -13.12 13.21
CA THR A 102 -5.95 -12.30 12.89
C THR A 102 -5.63 -10.81 13.00
N PRO A 103 -6.36 -9.93 12.30
CA PRO A 103 -6.03 -8.49 12.27
C PRO A 103 -6.03 -7.80 13.64
N ASP A 104 -6.86 -8.28 14.57
CA ASP A 104 -6.94 -7.75 15.94
C ASP A 104 -5.73 -8.10 16.81
N LYS A 105 -4.88 -9.00 16.35
CA LYS A 105 -3.69 -9.49 17.08
C LYS A 105 -2.37 -9.14 16.41
N THR A 106 -2.41 -8.42 15.29
CA THR A 106 -1.18 -7.92 14.68
C THR A 106 -0.49 -6.93 15.60
N LYS A 107 0.81 -6.80 15.44
CA LYS A 107 1.64 -5.85 16.18
C LYS A 107 2.02 -4.67 15.29
N ASP A 108 2.42 -3.58 15.92
CA ASP A 108 2.92 -2.40 15.23
C ASP A 108 4.01 -2.78 14.21
N GLY A 109 3.84 -2.34 12.98
CA GLY A 109 4.77 -2.63 11.89
C GLY A 109 4.54 -3.97 11.17
N ASP A 110 3.55 -4.74 11.58
CA ASP A 110 3.13 -5.94 10.86
C ASP A 110 2.37 -5.58 9.57
N LEU A 111 2.42 -6.50 8.61
CA LEU A 111 1.61 -6.43 7.40
C LEU A 111 0.17 -6.86 7.71
N LEU A 112 -0.79 -6.15 7.13
CA LEU A 112 -2.19 -6.58 7.03
C LEU A 112 -2.48 -6.91 5.58
N TYR A 113 -3.31 -7.93 5.32
CA TYR A 113 -3.59 -8.32 3.94
C TYR A 113 -4.97 -8.92 3.72
N THR A 114 -5.41 -8.82 2.48
CA THR A 114 -6.53 -9.55 1.90
C THR A 114 -6.07 -10.32 0.67
N THR A 115 -6.77 -11.40 0.36
CA THR A 115 -6.47 -12.25 -0.79
C THR A 115 -7.70 -12.44 -1.68
N PHE A 116 -7.44 -12.78 -2.93
CA PHE A 116 -8.47 -13.20 -3.88
C PHE A 116 -7.90 -14.33 -4.74
N GLY A 117 -8.55 -15.49 -4.72
CA GLY A 117 -8.07 -16.66 -5.45
C GLY A 117 -6.66 -17.12 -5.04
N GLY A 118 -6.29 -16.98 -3.76
CA GLY A 118 -4.98 -17.33 -3.23
C GLY A 118 -3.86 -16.34 -3.53
N LYS A 119 -4.16 -15.25 -4.23
CA LYS A 119 -3.19 -14.18 -4.54
C LYS A 119 -3.47 -12.94 -3.69
N GLY A 120 -2.43 -12.16 -3.42
CA GLY A 120 -2.56 -10.90 -2.71
C GLY A 120 -3.46 -9.92 -3.46
N ARG A 121 -4.49 -9.43 -2.76
CA ARG A 121 -5.41 -8.41 -3.29
C ARG A 121 -5.05 -7.02 -2.80
N HIS A 122 -4.86 -6.87 -1.50
CA HIS A 122 -4.51 -5.61 -0.87
C HIS A 122 -3.65 -5.83 0.35
N ILE A 123 -2.71 -4.92 0.58
CA ILE A 123 -1.84 -4.95 1.76
C ILE A 123 -1.75 -3.56 2.39
N GLY A 124 -1.53 -3.54 3.69
CA GLY A 124 -1.34 -2.33 4.48
C GLY A 124 -0.41 -2.61 5.65
N LEU A 125 -0.08 -1.57 6.40
CA LEU A 125 0.82 -1.62 7.55
C LEU A 125 0.06 -1.29 8.81
N ASP A 126 0.10 -2.16 9.82
CA ASP A 126 -0.37 -1.85 11.18
C ASP A 126 0.54 -0.78 11.78
N ILE A 127 0.00 0.37 12.14
CA ILE A 127 0.75 1.48 12.72
C ILE A 127 0.49 1.66 14.22
N GLY A 128 -0.20 0.70 14.83
CA GLY A 128 -0.54 0.73 16.25
C GLY A 128 -1.86 1.42 16.56
N HIS A 129 -2.31 1.20 17.79
CA HIS A 129 -3.54 1.79 18.33
C HIS A 129 -4.82 1.48 17.53
N GLY A 130 -4.84 0.37 16.77
CA GLY A 130 -5.97 -0.02 15.95
C GLY A 130 -6.06 0.68 14.60
N PHE A 131 -5.00 1.37 14.17
CA PHE A 131 -4.92 2.04 12.88
C PHE A 131 -3.96 1.33 11.93
N PHE A 132 -4.23 1.46 10.64
CA PHE A 132 -3.31 1.04 9.59
C PHE A 132 -3.06 2.16 8.60
N MET A 133 -1.95 2.03 7.88
CA MET A 133 -1.58 2.93 6.80
C MET A 133 -1.46 2.14 5.50
N HIS A 134 -1.96 2.71 4.42
CA HIS A 134 -1.91 2.11 3.09
C HIS A 134 -1.97 3.14 1.99
N CYS A 135 -1.79 2.69 0.75
CA CYS A 135 -2.12 3.43 -0.45
C CYS A 135 -3.07 2.55 -1.27
N GLY A 136 -4.33 2.95 -1.42
CA GLY A 136 -5.42 2.00 -1.70
C GLY A 136 -6.13 2.12 -3.03
N LYS A 137 -6.33 3.31 -3.58
CA LYS A 137 -7.07 3.50 -4.83
C LYS A 137 -6.76 4.83 -5.51
N GLU A 138 -7.12 4.93 -6.78
CA GLU A 138 -6.94 6.13 -7.60
C GLU A 138 -7.64 7.34 -6.98
N LEU A 139 -7.08 8.51 -7.20
CA LEU A 139 -7.46 9.80 -6.61
C LEU A 139 -7.17 9.91 -5.11
N GLU A 140 -6.49 8.92 -4.53
CA GLU A 140 -6.02 8.95 -3.15
C GLU A 140 -4.49 8.89 -3.09
N THR A 141 -3.97 9.20 -1.93
CA THR A 141 -2.56 9.08 -1.58
C THR A 141 -2.41 8.11 -0.40
N ILE A 142 -1.28 8.15 0.28
CA ILE A 142 -1.05 7.40 1.52
C ILE A 142 -2.09 7.86 2.55
N SER A 143 -2.81 6.90 3.13
CA SER A 143 -3.97 7.15 3.99
C SER A 143 -3.90 6.31 5.25
N ILE A 144 -4.53 6.79 6.32
CA ILE A 144 -4.68 6.10 7.60
C ILE A 144 -6.17 5.79 7.81
N ASP A 145 -6.46 4.58 8.26
CA ASP A 145 -7.82 4.17 8.59
C ASP A 145 -7.81 3.19 9.78
N VAL A 146 -8.98 2.85 10.26
CA VAL A 146 -9.18 1.93 11.39
C VAL A 146 -9.15 0.49 10.89
N ILE A 147 -8.41 -0.38 11.60
CA ILE A 147 -8.29 -1.80 11.25
C ILE A 147 -9.65 -2.49 11.36
N ASP A 148 -10.37 -2.24 12.44
CA ASP A 148 -11.67 -2.87 12.70
C ASP A 148 -12.70 -2.45 11.64
N GLY A 149 -13.38 -3.43 11.06
CA GLY A 149 -14.41 -3.18 10.05
C GLY A 149 -13.89 -2.91 8.63
N PHE A 150 -12.59 -2.80 8.40
CA PHE A 150 -12.05 -2.60 7.05
C PHE A 150 -12.16 -3.84 6.17
N GLY A 151 -12.10 -5.04 6.77
CA GLY A 151 -12.20 -6.29 6.03
C GLY A 151 -10.86 -7.00 5.82
N TRP A 152 -9.82 -6.63 6.58
CA TRP A 152 -8.58 -7.38 6.58
C TRP A 152 -8.83 -8.85 6.96
N GLU A 153 -8.19 -9.78 6.26
CA GLU A 153 -8.33 -11.21 6.52
C GLU A 153 -7.35 -11.68 7.59
N LYS A 154 -6.09 -11.33 7.43
CA LYS A 154 -4.97 -11.74 8.29
C LYS A 154 -3.87 -10.69 8.26
N GLY A 155 -2.86 -10.91 9.08
CA GLY A 155 -1.63 -10.16 9.08
C GLY A 155 -0.47 -10.96 9.62
N GLY A 156 0.73 -10.41 9.55
CA GLY A 156 1.94 -11.05 10.04
C GLY A 156 3.17 -10.20 9.85
N ARG A 157 4.29 -10.72 10.33
CA ARG A 157 5.59 -10.05 10.31
C ARG A 157 6.27 -10.23 8.96
N ILE A 158 6.83 -9.17 8.43
CA ILE A 158 7.58 -9.15 7.17
C ILE A 158 9.06 -8.76 7.34
#